data_fc49099684fe1284a49ca28bafa6fab5
#
_entry.id   fc49099684fe1284a49ca28bafa6fab5
#
_cell.length_a   1.000
_cell.length_b   1.000
_cell.length_c   1.000
_cell.angle_alpha   90.00
_cell.angle_beta   90.00
_cell.angle_gamma   90.00
#
_symmetry.space_group_name_H-M   'P 1'
#
loop_
_entity.id
_entity.type
_entity.pdbx_description
1 polymer ?
#
loop_
_entity_poly.entity_id
_entity_poly.type
_entity_poly.pdbx_seq_one_letter_code
_entity_poly.pdbx_strand_id
1 'polypeptide(L)'
;MKRRRFLKIILAFLASITLLSFVYSLLKFLAALPARSAETNKLIIRKNQIPSGEAKDIIYRNTPAVIINRSDKGFIALSRVCTHLGCLVEYNRGKQRLICPCHAGNFDLEGNVLSGPPPKPLTAIPLRIDGENIVIG
;
A
#
# COMPACT_ATOMS: atom_id res chain seq x y z
N MET A 1 30.30 -58.55 10.78
CA MET A 1 29.05 -58.14 10.06
C MET A 1 28.11 -57.27 10.91
N LYS A 2 28.06 -57.37 12.21
CA LYS A 2 27.14 -56.61 13.08
C LYS A 2 27.38 -55.08 13.11
N ARG A 3 28.66 -54.62 13.16
CA ARG A 3 29.03 -53.21 13.23
C ARG A 3 28.58 -52.42 11.97
N ARG A 4 28.74 -52.95 10.78
CA ARG A 4 28.32 -52.32 9.53
C ARG A 4 26.80 -52.17 9.43
N ARG A 5 26.02 -53.12 9.89
CA ARG A 5 24.56 -53.02 9.96
C ARG A 5 24.13 -51.93 10.94
N PHE A 6 24.73 -51.94 12.13
CA PHE A 6 24.45 -50.95 13.18
C PHE A 6 24.70 -49.52 12.68
N LEU A 7 25.87 -49.26 12.05
CA LEU A 7 26.20 -47.94 11.48
C LEU A 7 25.24 -47.53 10.40
N LYS A 8 24.82 -48.43 9.50
CA LYS A 8 23.81 -48.12 8.45
C LYS A 8 22.48 -47.73 9.06
N ILE A 9 22.04 -48.40 10.14
CA ILE A 9 20.78 -48.10 10.84
C ILE A 9 20.86 -46.72 11.48
N ILE A 10 21.96 -46.38 12.17
CA ILE A 10 22.15 -45.06 12.76
C ILE A 10 22.18 -43.96 11.71
N LEU A 11 22.91 -44.16 10.61
CA LEU A 11 22.98 -43.21 9.55
C LEU A 11 21.61 -42.99 8.88
N ALA A 12 20.85 -44.08 8.65
CA ALA A 12 19.50 -43.96 8.12
C ALA A 12 18.57 -43.23 9.09
N PHE A 13 18.67 -43.49 10.38
CA PHE A 13 17.87 -42.80 11.41
C PHE A 13 18.22 -41.30 11.49
N LEU A 14 19.49 -40.92 11.50
CA LEU A 14 19.93 -39.53 11.49
C LEU A 14 19.48 -38.83 10.21
N ALA A 15 19.62 -39.49 9.05
CA ALA A 15 19.17 -38.94 7.79
C ALA A 15 17.65 -38.73 7.77
N SER A 16 16.86 -39.64 8.37
CA SER A 16 15.40 -39.46 8.45
C SER A 16 15.01 -38.28 9.35
N ILE A 17 15.69 -38.10 10.48
CA ILE A 17 15.45 -36.97 11.39
C ILE A 17 15.77 -35.62 10.67
N THR A 18 16.93 -35.53 10.00
CA THR A 18 17.30 -34.30 9.28
C THR A 18 16.34 -33.99 8.16
N LEU A 19 15.92 -35.00 7.40
CA LEU A 19 14.91 -34.83 6.35
C LEU A 19 13.57 -34.35 6.91
N LEU A 20 13.11 -34.97 7.98
CA LEU A 20 11.83 -34.61 8.63
C LEU A 20 11.87 -33.17 9.18
N SER A 21 12.98 -32.77 9.80
CA SER A 21 13.21 -31.41 10.30
C SER A 21 13.20 -30.39 9.14
N PHE A 22 13.87 -30.72 8.04
CA PHE A 22 13.89 -29.87 6.85
C PHE A 22 12.49 -29.69 6.25
N VAL A 23 11.77 -30.80 6.04
CA VAL A 23 10.40 -30.80 5.52
C VAL A 23 9.47 -30.00 6.44
N TYR A 24 9.56 -30.20 7.75
CA TYR A 24 8.77 -29.43 8.70
C TYR A 24 9.04 -27.93 8.61
N SER A 25 10.31 -27.53 8.57
CA SER A 25 10.70 -26.12 8.44
C SER A 25 10.22 -25.52 7.11
N LEU A 26 10.34 -26.28 6.02
CA LEU A 26 9.85 -25.86 4.70
C LEU A 26 8.33 -25.68 4.70
N LEU A 27 7.58 -26.63 5.25
CA LEU A 27 6.12 -26.53 5.35
C LEU A 27 5.69 -25.35 6.22
N LYS A 28 6.37 -25.09 7.33
CA LYS A 28 6.12 -23.92 8.18
C LYS A 28 6.41 -22.62 7.44
N PHE A 29 7.50 -22.56 6.69
CA PHE A 29 7.83 -21.39 5.86
C PHE A 29 6.76 -21.14 4.78
N LEU A 30 6.35 -22.18 4.07
CA LEU A 30 5.30 -22.08 3.04
C LEU A 30 3.93 -21.71 3.64
N ALA A 31 3.59 -22.25 4.81
CA ALA A 31 2.36 -21.91 5.52
C ALA A 31 2.39 -20.48 6.10
N ALA A 32 3.58 -19.96 6.42
CA ALA A 32 3.76 -18.59 6.90
C ALA A 32 3.80 -17.56 5.74
N LEU A 33 3.89 -18.00 4.47
CA LEU A 33 3.66 -17.09 3.36
C LEU A 33 2.24 -16.54 3.53
N PRO A 34 2.09 -15.20 3.71
CA PRO A 34 0.76 -14.64 3.90
C PRO A 34 -0.05 -15.03 2.67
N ALA A 35 -1.04 -15.88 2.85
CA ALA A 35 -2.11 -15.96 1.89
C ALA A 35 -2.51 -14.49 1.70
N ARG A 36 -2.31 -13.97 0.49
CA ARG A 36 -2.70 -12.61 0.14
C ARG A 36 -4.21 -12.57 0.34
N SER A 37 -4.59 -12.40 1.62
CA SER A 37 -5.97 -12.18 1.97
C SER A 37 -6.38 -11.00 1.12
N ALA A 38 -7.33 -11.22 0.26
CA ALA A 38 -8.11 -10.16 -0.35
C ALA A 38 -8.92 -9.53 0.78
N GLU A 39 -8.22 -9.00 1.81
CA GLU A 39 -8.82 -8.05 2.71
C GLU A 39 -9.35 -6.95 1.81
N THR A 40 -10.64 -6.88 1.75
CA THR A 40 -11.34 -5.72 1.23
C THR A 40 -10.95 -4.57 2.15
N ASN A 41 -9.75 -4.01 1.94
CA ASN A 41 -9.24 -2.84 2.64
C ASN A 41 -10.07 -1.63 2.21
N LYS A 42 -11.39 -1.70 2.52
CA LYS A 42 -12.29 -0.56 2.36
C LYS A 42 -12.06 0.37 3.52
N LEU A 43 -11.54 1.53 3.22
CA LEU A 43 -11.46 2.62 4.19
C LEU A 43 -12.74 3.45 4.10
N ILE A 44 -13.43 3.60 5.23
CA ILE A 44 -14.68 4.38 5.31
C ILE A 44 -14.42 5.64 6.12
N ILE A 45 -14.71 6.81 5.54
CA ILE A 45 -14.54 8.12 6.15
C ILE A 45 -15.84 8.90 5.99
N ARG A 46 -16.29 9.62 7.02
CA ARG A 46 -17.48 10.47 6.93
C ARG A 46 -17.18 11.74 6.14
N LYS A 47 -18.08 12.17 5.27
CA LYS A 47 -17.99 13.39 4.48
C LYS A 47 -17.76 14.64 5.33
N ASN A 48 -18.42 14.74 6.49
CA ASN A 48 -18.31 15.88 7.39
C ASN A 48 -16.91 16.07 7.99
N GLN A 49 -16.04 15.06 7.89
CA GLN A 49 -14.64 15.17 8.32
C GLN A 49 -13.75 15.94 7.35
N ILE A 50 -14.24 16.24 6.15
CA ILE A 50 -13.49 16.93 5.11
C ILE A 50 -14.36 18.04 4.54
N PRO A 51 -14.34 19.24 5.11
CA PRO A 51 -15.07 20.39 4.58
C PRO A 51 -14.69 20.70 3.12
N SER A 52 -15.54 21.47 2.44
CA SER A 52 -15.28 21.89 1.07
C SER A 52 -13.96 22.68 0.95
N GLY A 53 -13.15 22.35 -0.02
CA GLY A 53 -11.83 22.93 -0.24
C GLY A 53 -10.73 22.41 0.72
N GLU A 54 -11.04 21.44 1.57
CA GLU A 54 -10.09 20.80 2.48
C GLU A 54 -9.62 19.43 1.98
N ALA A 55 -8.54 18.98 2.58
CA ALA A 55 -7.99 17.66 2.32
C ALA A 55 -7.73 16.90 3.63
N LYS A 56 -7.74 15.59 3.56
CA LYS A 56 -7.42 14.68 4.66
C LYS A 56 -6.42 13.64 4.20
N ASP A 57 -5.30 13.57 4.91
CA ASP A 57 -4.29 12.54 4.71
C ASP A 57 -4.77 11.21 5.29
N ILE A 58 -4.49 10.15 4.55
CA ILE A 58 -4.84 8.77 4.90
C ILE A 58 -3.69 7.82 4.52
N ILE A 59 -3.75 6.63 5.08
CA ILE A 59 -2.96 5.49 4.58
C ILE A 59 -3.92 4.50 3.94
N TYR A 60 -3.72 4.22 2.67
CA TYR A 60 -4.50 3.24 1.94
C TYR A 60 -3.59 2.13 1.40
N ARG A 61 -3.85 0.88 1.77
CA ARG A 61 -3.01 -0.28 1.40
C ARG A 61 -1.52 -0.02 1.62
N ASN A 62 -1.18 0.48 2.80
CA ASN A 62 0.18 0.85 3.21
C ASN A 62 0.85 1.95 2.36
N THR A 63 0.07 2.70 1.59
CA THR A 63 0.57 3.81 0.76
C THR A 63 -0.03 5.12 1.25
N PRO A 64 0.79 6.17 1.46
CA PRO A 64 0.29 7.51 1.77
C PRO A 64 -0.61 8.05 0.66
N ALA A 65 -1.77 8.54 1.04
CA ALA A 65 -2.77 9.07 0.13
C ALA A 65 -3.45 10.29 0.74
N VAL A 66 -4.17 11.04 -0.07
CA VAL A 66 -4.94 12.21 0.32
C VAL A 66 -6.33 12.16 -0.28
N ILE A 67 -7.34 12.48 0.50
CA ILE A 67 -8.70 12.73 0.02
C ILE A 67 -8.89 14.24 0.01
N ILE A 68 -9.36 14.77 -1.10
CA ILE A 68 -9.62 16.19 -1.28
C ILE A 68 -11.11 16.37 -1.56
N ASN A 69 -11.75 17.27 -0.82
CA ASN A 69 -13.11 17.71 -1.12
C ASN A 69 -13.06 18.94 -2.01
N ARG A 70 -13.13 18.74 -3.32
CA ARG A 70 -13.14 19.83 -4.30
C ARG A 70 -14.48 20.53 -4.25
N SER A 71 -14.49 21.87 -4.22
CA SER A 71 -15.71 22.67 -4.01
C SER A 71 -16.77 22.47 -5.07
N ASP A 72 -16.39 22.16 -6.30
CA ASP A 72 -17.26 22.05 -7.49
C ASP A 72 -17.45 20.62 -8.02
N LYS A 73 -16.50 19.70 -7.70
CA LYS A 73 -16.42 18.36 -8.30
C LYS A 73 -16.50 17.23 -7.27
N GLY A 74 -16.73 17.55 -5.99
CA GLY A 74 -16.82 16.56 -4.90
C GLY A 74 -15.47 15.92 -4.57
N PHE A 75 -15.50 14.73 -3.99
CA PHE A 75 -14.32 14.07 -3.44
C PHE A 75 -13.46 13.38 -4.51
N ILE A 76 -12.14 13.42 -4.29
CA ILE A 76 -11.16 12.63 -5.02
C ILE A 76 -10.14 12.07 -4.04
N ALA A 77 -9.62 10.88 -4.31
CA ALA A 77 -8.50 10.31 -3.56
C ALA A 77 -7.30 10.10 -4.49
N LEU A 78 -6.13 10.57 -4.06
CA LEU A 78 -4.89 10.51 -4.83
C LEU A 78 -3.77 9.94 -3.96
N SER A 79 -2.86 9.20 -4.57
CA SER A 79 -1.59 8.84 -3.92
C SER A 79 -0.78 10.10 -3.65
N ARG A 80 -0.19 10.20 -2.45
CA ARG A 80 0.76 11.27 -2.12
C ARG A 80 2.19 10.99 -2.56
N VAL A 81 2.43 9.86 -3.19
CA VAL A 81 3.79 9.49 -3.64
C VAL A 81 4.07 10.19 -4.97
N CYS A 82 4.99 11.15 -4.94
CA CYS A 82 5.41 11.90 -6.11
C CYS A 82 6.00 10.97 -7.18
N THR A 83 5.55 11.13 -8.41
CA THR A 83 5.94 10.26 -9.53
C THR A 83 7.35 10.54 -10.07
N HIS A 84 8.07 11.53 -9.52
CA HIS A 84 9.47 11.77 -9.84
C HIS A 84 10.39 10.80 -9.07
N LEU A 85 10.54 10.98 -7.77
CA LEU A 85 11.46 10.18 -6.93
C LEU A 85 10.82 9.76 -5.59
N GLY A 86 9.49 9.66 -5.52
CA GLY A 86 8.78 9.08 -4.39
C GLY A 86 8.62 9.99 -3.16
N CYS A 87 9.00 11.27 -3.21
CA CYS A 87 8.72 12.22 -2.14
C CYS A 87 7.21 12.36 -1.89
N LEU A 88 6.81 12.72 -0.69
CA LEU A 88 5.41 12.96 -0.39
C LEU A 88 4.98 14.35 -0.90
N VAL A 89 3.90 14.39 -1.66
CA VAL A 89 3.27 15.64 -2.06
C VAL A 89 2.37 16.16 -0.94
N GLU A 90 2.23 17.47 -0.85
CA GLU A 90 1.43 18.17 0.14
C GLU A 90 0.31 18.96 -0.55
N TYR A 91 -0.87 18.93 0.05
CA TYR A 91 -1.99 19.74 -0.42
C TYR A 91 -1.82 21.19 0.03
N ASN A 92 -1.80 22.11 -0.92
CA ASN A 92 -1.80 23.55 -0.68
C ASN A 92 -3.18 24.13 -0.93
N ARG A 93 -3.92 24.41 0.14
CA ARG A 93 -5.27 24.96 0.10
C ARG A 93 -5.33 26.31 -0.63
N GLY A 94 -4.39 27.20 -0.37
CA GLY A 94 -4.41 28.55 -0.97
C GLY A 94 -4.20 28.56 -2.47
N LYS A 95 -3.44 27.58 -2.98
CA LYS A 95 -3.18 27.41 -4.42
C LYS A 95 -4.10 26.39 -5.08
N GLN A 96 -4.90 25.66 -4.32
CA GLN A 96 -5.72 24.52 -4.79
C GLN A 96 -4.89 23.54 -5.64
N ARG A 97 -3.74 23.12 -5.11
CA ARG A 97 -2.76 22.27 -5.80
C ARG A 97 -2.07 21.31 -4.85
N LEU A 98 -1.52 20.24 -5.42
CA LEU A 98 -0.61 19.35 -4.72
C LEU A 98 0.83 19.70 -5.13
N ILE A 99 1.69 19.92 -4.14
CA ILE A 99 3.07 20.40 -4.33
C ILE A 99 4.04 19.38 -3.74
N CYS A 100 5.03 18.97 -4.51
CA CYS A 100 6.14 18.16 -4.05
C CYS A 100 7.26 19.08 -3.54
N PRO A 101 7.63 19.03 -2.23
CA PRO A 101 8.62 19.93 -1.68
C PRO A 101 10.05 19.64 -2.16
N CYS A 102 10.32 18.40 -2.62
CA CYS A 102 11.68 18.01 -2.97
C CYS A 102 12.22 18.71 -4.23
N HIS A 103 11.43 18.78 -5.30
CA HIS A 103 11.86 19.35 -6.59
C HIS A 103 10.76 20.21 -7.23
N ALA A 104 9.91 20.83 -6.40
CA ALA A 104 8.86 21.74 -6.84
C ALA A 104 7.91 21.20 -7.92
N GLY A 105 7.68 19.88 -7.94
CA GLY A 105 6.64 19.26 -8.78
C GLY A 105 5.27 19.77 -8.35
N ASN A 106 4.48 20.28 -9.30
CA ASN A 106 3.13 20.77 -9.06
C ASN A 106 2.12 19.92 -9.79
N PHE A 107 1.02 19.61 -9.12
CA PHE A 107 -0.09 18.83 -9.67
C PHE A 107 -1.41 19.58 -9.43
N ASP A 108 -2.37 19.43 -10.33
CA ASP A 108 -3.73 19.89 -10.11
C ASP A 108 -4.49 19.00 -9.10
N LEU A 109 -5.76 19.31 -8.84
CA LEU A 109 -6.59 18.54 -7.93
C LEU A 109 -7.07 17.20 -8.53
N GLU A 110 -6.86 16.96 -9.80
CA GLU A 110 -7.07 15.69 -10.50
C GLU A 110 -5.81 14.82 -10.51
N GLY A 111 -4.68 15.36 -10.03
CA GLY A 111 -3.40 14.68 -10.00
C GLY A 111 -2.55 14.86 -11.25
N ASN A 112 -2.98 15.65 -12.25
CA ASN A 112 -2.20 15.89 -13.44
C ASN A 112 -1.00 16.78 -13.15
N VAL A 113 0.11 16.56 -13.86
CA VAL A 113 1.32 17.38 -13.73
C VAL A 113 1.08 18.74 -14.36
N LEU A 114 1.26 19.81 -13.57
CA LEU A 114 1.21 21.19 -14.05
C LEU A 114 2.61 21.73 -14.37
N SER A 115 3.60 21.38 -13.54
CA SER A 115 4.99 21.80 -13.75
C SER A 115 5.95 20.96 -12.90
N GLY A 116 7.24 21.05 -13.25
CA GLY A 116 8.32 20.36 -12.54
C GLY A 116 8.71 19.03 -13.19
N PRO A 117 9.58 18.25 -12.53
CA PRO A 117 10.17 17.04 -13.10
C PRO A 117 9.28 15.78 -13.08
N PRO A 118 8.10 15.68 -12.40
CA PRO A 118 7.30 14.47 -12.41
C PRO A 118 6.92 14.05 -13.84
N PRO A 119 7.17 12.79 -14.25
CA PRO A 119 6.93 12.35 -15.63
C PRO A 119 5.48 11.95 -15.93
N LYS A 120 4.65 11.79 -14.89
CA LYS A 120 3.27 11.30 -15.04
C LYS A 120 2.38 11.78 -13.88
N PRO A 121 1.06 11.75 -14.04
CA PRO A 121 0.10 12.12 -12.99
C PRO A 121 0.27 11.28 -11.72
N LEU A 122 -0.25 11.80 -10.61
CA LEU A 122 -0.44 11.04 -9.37
C LEU A 122 -1.47 9.92 -9.59
N THR A 123 -1.28 8.80 -8.94
CA THR A 123 -2.21 7.67 -9.06
C THR A 123 -3.52 8.00 -8.35
N ALA A 124 -4.62 7.97 -9.09
CA ALA A 124 -5.96 8.08 -8.51
C ALA A 124 -6.33 6.77 -7.81
N ILE A 125 -6.96 6.91 -6.65
CA ILE A 125 -7.47 5.79 -5.84
C ILE A 125 -8.99 5.76 -6.01
N PRO A 126 -9.58 4.63 -6.42
CA PRO A 126 -11.02 4.53 -6.58
C PRO A 126 -11.73 4.85 -5.27
N LEU A 127 -12.72 5.73 -5.32
CA LEU A 127 -13.62 6.02 -4.22
C LEU A 127 -15.06 6.06 -4.72
N ARG A 128 -15.98 5.80 -3.81
CA ARG A 128 -17.42 5.99 -4.04
C ARG A 128 -18.05 6.66 -2.84
N ILE A 129 -19.15 7.33 -3.09
CA ILE A 129 -19.96 7.93 -2.05
C ILE A 129 -21.12 6.98 -1.72
N ASP A 130 -21.29 6.68 -0.45
CA ASP A 130 -22.37 5.85 0.07
C ASP A 130 -23.04 6.60 1.23
N GLY A 131 -24.16 7.28 0.92
CA GLY A 131 -24.83 8.18 1.85
C GLY A 131 -23.89 9.26 2.37
N GLU A 132 -23.64 9.28 3.68
CA GLU A 132 -22.71 10.21 4.35
C GLU A 132 -21.27 9.72 4.41
N ASN A 133 -20.98 8.58 3.79
CA ASN A 133 -19.66 7.97 3.83
C ASN A 133 -18.94 8.08 2.48
N ILE A 134 -17.62 8.24 2.57
CA ILE A 134 -16.66 8.09 1.49
C ILE A 134 -16.04 6.70 1.67
N VAL A 135 -16.24 5.82 0.70
CA VAL A 135 -15.69 4.46 0.70
C VAL A 135 -14.58 4.39 -0.33
N ILE A 136 -13.38 4.02 0.09
CA ILE A 136 -12.18 3.91 -0.74
C ILE A 136 -11.81 2.43 -0.92
N GLY A 137 -11.65 2.01 -2.16
CA GLY A 137 -11.28 0.63 -2.52
C GLY A 137 -12.39 -0.28 -2.99
#